data_50bc9c7beb118297d490e5563c5c339d
#
_entry.id   50bc9c7beb118297d490e5563c5c339d
#
_cell.length_a   1.000
_cell.length_b   1.000
_cell.length_c   1.000
_cell.angle_alpha   90.00
_cell.angle_beta   90.00
_cell.angle_gamma   90.00
#
_symmetry.space_group_name_H-M   'P 1'
#
loop_
_entity.id
_entity.type
_entity.pdbx_description
1 polymer ?
#
loop_
_entity_poly.entity_id
_entity_poly.type
_entity_poly.pdbx_seq_one_letter_code
_entity_poly.pdbx_strand_id
1 'polypeptide(L)'
;MAVCGNIIIIKEDYEFLNPRTRSHSVTTRLRAMQEKIAERAKLWYKRDNKSVKEVFPMPEMLDIVDENGLPTGQAVPRTVAHAEGLRHRTSHVWIVRKKNGAVQVLLQMRCAAKDSYPGCYDISSAGHIPAGDEFVGSALRELREELGVDARAEDLHECGLRRFRFEAEFHGKPFKDNQVSKVFYLWLDKEAEDFNVQKSEIDYVKWFDLDEAIRAVDEGTIPNCIFPEELGMVKEFVQKTSPLGEAGREAD
;
A
#
# COMPACT_ATOMS: atom_id res chain seq x y z
N MET A 1 18.20 -23.67 -32.35
CA MET A 1 16.75 -23.63 -32.22
C MET A 1 16.42 -23.99 -30.79
N ALA A 2 16.19 -23.01 -29.96
CA ALA A 2 15.71 -23.20 -28.59
C ALA A 2 14.27 -22.67 -28.57
N VAL A 3 13.33 -23.55 -28.31
CA VAL A 3 11.90 -23.21 -28.21
C VAL A 3 11.70 -22.69 -26.80
N CYS A 4 11.64 -21.39 -26.66
CA CYS A 4 11.19 -20.75 -25.46
C CYS A 4 9.70 -20.41 -25.64
N GLY A 5 8.86 -20.87 -24.71
CA GLY A 5 7.42 -20.86 -24.81
C GLY A 5 6.82 -19.48 -25.11
N ASN A 6 5.94 -19.46 -26.06
CA ASN A 6 5.29 -18.28 -26.66
C ASN A 6 4.32 -17.63 -25.67
N ILE A 7 4.72 -16.52 -25.08
CA ILE A 7 3.79 -15.46 -24.73
C ILE A 7 3.66 -14.59 -25.99
N ILE A 8 2.66 -14.87 -26.81
CA ILE A 8 2.26 -13.97 -27.88
C ILE A 8 1.48 -12.83 -27.20
N ILE A 9 2.18 -11.82 -26.73
CA ILE A 9 1.59 -10.48 -26.56
C ILE A 9 1.43 -9.97 -27.99
N ILE A 10 0.21 -10.07 -28.48
CA ILE A 10 -0.10 -9.65 -29.84
C ILE A 10 0.15 -8.15 -29.91
N LYS A 11 0.92 -7.74 -30.88
CA LYS A 11 1.25 -6.33 -31.22
C LYS A 11 0.01 -5.42 -31.31
N GLU A 12 -1.16 -6.02 -31.52
CA GLU A 12 -2.47 -5.37 -31.55
C GLU A 12 -2.92 -4.79 -30.19
N ASP A 13 -2.46 -5.35 -29.07
CA ASP A 13 -2.82 -4.82 -27.73
C ASP A 13 -2.03 -3.53 -27.41
N TYR A 14 -0.90 -3.31 -28.08
CA TYR A 14 -0.08 -2.11 -27.89
C TYR A 14 -0.58 -0.90 -28.73
N GLU A 15 -1.21 -1.15 -29.88
CA GLU A 15 -1.79 -0.07 -30.71
C GLU A 15 -3.05 0.53 -30.08
N PHE A 16 -3.74 -0.21 -29.21
CA PHE A 16 -4.92 0.25 -28.50
C PHE A 16 -4.62 1.30 -27.40
N LEU A 17 -3.37 1.36 -26.95
CA LEU A 17 -2.91 2.32 -25.95
C LEU A 17 -2.30 3.59 -26.57
N ASN A 18 -2.32 3.73 -27.91
CA ASN A 18 -1.76 4.90 -28.58
C ASN A 18 -2.73 6.10 -28.48
N PRO A 19 -2.35 7.22 -27.85
CA PRO A 19 -3.22 8.38 -27.63
C PRO A 19 -3.63 9.13 -28.90
N ARG A 20 -3.19 8.70 -30.10
CA ARG A 20 -3.52 9.35 -31.39
C ARG A 20 -4.79 8.86 -32.07
N THR A 21 -5.46 7.82 -31.57
CA THR A 21 -6.77 7.40 -32.09
C THR A 21 -7.90 8.13 -31.39
N ARG A 22 -8.54 9.03 -32.09
CA ARG A 22 -9.63 9.92 -31.64
C ARG A 22 -10.89 9.14 -31.25
N SER A 23 -11.53 9.63 -30.14
CA SER A 23 -12.97 9.60 -29.84
C SER A 23 -13.60 8.31 -29.33
N HIS A 24 -13.15 7.84 -28.15
CA HIS A 24 -14.04 7.15 -27.21
C HIS A 24 -13.56 7.51 -25.79
N SER A 25 -14.50 7.72 -24.86
CA SER A 25 -14.14 8.06 -23.49
C SER A 25 -13.27 6.94 -22.88
N VAL A 26 -12.35 7.28 -22.01
CA VAL A 26 -11.49 6.32 -21.27
C VAL A 26 -12.35 5.21 -20.63
N THR A 27 -13.51 5.54 -20.13
CA THR A 27 -14.49 4.63 -19.53
C THR A 27 -14.98 3.56 -20.51
N THR A 28 -15.26 3.93 -21.78
CA THR A 28 -15.74 2.98 -22.80
C THR A 28 -14.63 2.00 -23.20
N ARG A 29 -13.38 2.48 -23.26
CA ARG A 29 -12.22 1.64 -23.60
C ARG A 29 -11.88 0.64 -22.49
N LEU A 30 -11.93 1.08 -21.21
CA LEU A 30 -11.72 0.21 -20.05
C LEU A 30 -12.80 -0.85 -19.95
N ARG A 31 -14.05 -0.51 -20.20
CA ARG A 31 -15.16 -1.47 -20.18
C ARG A 31 -15.00 -2.52 -21.29
N ALA A 32 -14.66 -2.11 -22.49
CA ALA A 32 -14.40 -3.03 -23.62
C ALA A 32 -13.19 -3.95 -23.33
N MET A 33 -12.17 -3.46 -22.64
CA MET A 33 -11.01 -4.24 -22.24
C MET A 33 -11.38 -5.26 -21.13
N GLN A 34 -12.18 -4.86 -20.15
CA GLN A 34 -12.69 -5.76 -19.11
C GLN A 34 -13.58 -6.87 -19.70
N GLU A 35 -14.47 -6.55 -20.63
CA GLU A 35 -15.31 -7.53 -21.33
C GLU A 35 -14.47 -8.50 -22.15
N LYS A 36 -13.45 -8.04 -22.87
CA LYS A 36 -12.52 -8.91 -23.62
C LYS A 36 -11.68 -9.81 -22.72
N ILE A 37 -11.21 -9.31 -21.60
CA ILE A 37 -10.46 -10.11 -20.60
C ILE A 37 -11.38 -11.19 -20.01
N ALA A 38 -12.61 -10.84 -19.66
CA ALA A 38 -13.59 -11.79 -19.12
C ALA A 38 -14.01 -12.84 -20.15
N GLU A 39 -14.19 -12.49 -21.42
CA GLU A 39 -14.49 -13.43 -22.50
C GLU A 39 -13.30 -14.36 -22.78
N ARG A 40 -12.08 -13.84 -22.82
CA ARG A 40 -10.88 -14.67 -23.00
C ARG A 40 -10.66 -15.62 -21.81
N ALA A 41 -10.91 -15.19 -20.58
CA ALA A 41 -10.87 -16.04 -19.40
C ALA A 41 -11.92 -17.15 -19.47
N LYS A 42 -13.16 -16.87 -19.95
CA LYS A 42 -14.22 -17.88 -20.15
C LYS A 42 -13.88 -18.86 -21.28
N LEU A 43 -13.30 -18.41 -22.39
CA LEU A 43 -12.85 -19.25 -23.50
C LEU A 43 -11.69 -20.16 -23.10
N TRP A 44 -10.76 -19.65 -22.30
CA TRP A 44 -9.64 -20.42 -21.77
C TRP A 44 -10.12 -21.50 -20.78
N TYR A 45 -11.02 -21.14 -19.84
CA TYR A 45 -11.63 -22.08 -18.89
C TYR A 45 -12.39 -23.22 -19.56
N LYS A 46 -12.98 -23.00 -20.73
CA LYS A 46 -13.67 -24.04 -21.50
C LYS A 46 -12.75 -24.95 -22.30
N ARG A 47 -11.53 -24.51 -22.62
CA ARG A 47 -10.62 -25.19 -23.53
C ARG A 47 -9.69 -26.19 -22.86
N ASP A 48 -9.32 -25.99 -21.59
CA ASP A 48 -8.30 -26.78 -20.90
C ASP A 48 -8.76 -27.37 -19.56
N ASN A 49 -9.77 -28.28 -19.64
CA ASN A 49 -10.19 -29.05 -18.46
C ASN A 49 -9.33 -30.32 -18.25
N LYS A 50 -8.11 -30.38 -18.79
CA LYS A 50 -7.13 -31.44 -18.51
C LYS A 50 -5.72 -30.86 -18.43
N SER A 51 -5.22 -30.87 -17.18
CA SER A 51 -3.84 -30.65 -16.75
C SER A 51 -3.27 -29.20 -16.86
N VAL A 52 -2.69 -28.83 -15.72
CA VAL A 52 -1.88 -27.65 -15.38
C VAL A 52 -2.68 -26.46 -14.84
N LYS A 53 -2.76 -26.40 -13.52
CA LYS A 53 -3.05 -25.19 -12.75
C LYS A 53 -1.80 -24.29 -12.75
N GLU A 54 -1.48 -23.66 -13.85
CA GLU A 54 -0.77 -22.39 -13.78
C GLU A 54 -1.82 -21.31 -13.46
N VAL A 55 -1.96 -21.03 -12.18
CA VAL A 55 -2.72 -19.88 -11.69
C VAL A 55 -1.91 -18.66 -12.07
N PHE A 56 -2.23 -18.02 -13.20
CA PHE A 56 -1.77 -16.64 -13.42
C PHE A 56 -2.40 -15.80 -12.30
N PRO A 57 -1.60 -15.16 -11.45
CA PRO A 57 -2.16 -14.30 -10.44
C PRO A 57 -2.99 -13.21 -11.14
N MET A 58 -4.26 -13.10 -10.76
CA MET A 58 -5.10 -12.00 -11.26
C MET A 58 -4.44 -10.68 -10.82
N PRO A 59 -4.37 -9.68 -11.73
CA PRO A 59 -3.79 -8.40 -11.34
C PRO A 59 -4.58 -7.80 -10.18
N GLU A 60 -3.87 -7.24 -9.22
CA GLU A 60 -4.47 -6.48 -8.13
C GLU A 60 -5.30 -5.33 -8.72
N MET A 61 -6.61 -5.34 -8.42
CA MET A 61 -7.56 -4.32 -8.86
C MET A 61 -7.74 -3.30 -7.75
N LEU A 62 -7.71 -2.01 -8.11
CA LEU A 62 -7.92 -0.90 -7.18
C LEU A 62 -9.17 -0.11 -7.57
N ASP A 63 -9.99 0.26 -6.58
CA ASP A 63 -11.07 1.21 -6.79
C ASP A 63 -10.49 2.59 -7.06
N ILE A 64 -11.02 3.25 -8.10
CA ILE A 64 -10.79 4.68 -8.31
C ILE A 64 -11.73 5.47 -7.43
N VAL A 65 -11.18 6.42 -6.69
CA VAL A 65 -11.89 7.13 -5.66
C VAL A 65 -11.89 8.64 -5.86
N ASP A 66 -12.83 9.32 -5.21
CA ASP A 66 -12.85 10.77 -5.11
C ASP A 66 -11.83 11.29 -4.08
N GLU A 67 -11.83 12.58 -3.81
CA GLU A 67 -10.93 13.20 -2.83
C GLU A 67 -11.17 12.77 -1.37
N ASN A 68 -12.32 12.19 -1.07
CA ASN A 68 -12.69 11.68 0.25
C ASN A 68 -12.45 10.17 0.39
N GLY A 69 -11.91 9.52 -0.66
CA GLY A 69 -11.68 8.09 -0.68
C GLY A 69 -12.93 7.26 -0.97
N LEU A 70 -14.01 7.90 -1.45
CA LEU A 70 -15.24 7.20 -1.81
C LEU A 70 -15.12 6.62 -3.23
N PRO A 71 -15.45 5.34 -3.44
CA PRO A 71 -15.37 4.71 -4.75
C PRO A 71 -16.26 5.40 -5.79
N THR A 72 -15.71 5.64 -6.98
CA THR A 72 -16.43 6.22 -8.12
C THR A 72 -17.23 5.18 -8.91
N GLY A 73 -17.14 3.91 -8.53
CA GLY A 73 -17.70 2.77 -9.28
C GLY A 73 -16.78 2.26 -10.39
N GLN A 74 -15.57 2.80 -10.52
CA GLN A 74 -14.55 2.33 -11.46
C GLN A 74 -13.45 1.59 -10.69
N ALA A 75 -13.03 0.42 -11.20
CA ALA A 75 -11.87 -0.31 -10.72
C ALA A 75 -10.91 -0.58 -11.86
N VAL A 76 -9.60 -0.46 -11.61
CA VAL A 76 -8.54 -0.67 -12.60
C VAL A 76 -7.41 -1.52 -12.01
N PRO A 77 -6.60 -2.18 -12.85
CA PRO A 77 -5.36 -2.80 -12.39
C PRO A 77 -4.44 -1.76 -11.72
N ARG A 78 -3.76 -2.15 -10.63
CA ARG A 78 -2.79 -1.30 -9.92
C ARG A 78 -1.76 -0.67 -10.85
N THR A 79 -1.27 -1.43 -11.82
CA THR A 79 -0.32 -0.92 -12.82
C THR A 79 -0.88 0.23 -13.66
N VAL A 80 -2.18 0.20 -13.98
CA VAL A 80 -2.87 1.27 -14.70
C VAL A 80 -3.07 2.48 -13.78
N ALA A 81 -3.46 2.26 -12.52
CA ALA A 81 -3.64 3.33 -11.56
C ALA A 81 -2.34 4.17 -11.42
N HIS A 82 -1.19 3.52 -11.26
CA HIS A 82 0.11 4.19 -11.14
C HIS A 82 0.62 4.78 -12.47
N ALA A 83 0.35 4.15 -13.62
CA ALA A 83 0.77 4.70 -14.91
C ALA A 83 0.03 6.00 -15.26
N GLU A 84 -1.27 6.05 -14.94
CA GLU A 84 -2.15 7.19 -15.26
C GLU A 84 -2.29 8.19 -14.10
N GLY A 85 -1.82 7.85 -12.90
CA GLY A 85 -1.96 8.67 -11.70
C GLY A 85 -3.41 8.77 -11.21
N LEU A 86 -4.16 7.67 -11.36
CA LEU A 86 -5.55 7.59 -10.91
C LEU A 86 -5.59 7.47 -9.38
N ARG A 87 -6.50 8.22 -8.77
CA ARG A 87 -6.60 8.25 -7.31
C ARG A 87 -7.19 6.95 -6.79
N HIS A 88 -6.48 6.34 -5.84
CA HIS A 88 -6.84 5.07 -5.21
C HIS A 88 -6.60 5.13 -3.70
N ARG A 89 -6.98 4.07 -2.99
CA ARG A 89 -6.89 4.01 -1.52
C ARG A 89 -5.70 3.19 -1.07
N THR A 90 -5.13 3.62 0.07
CA THR A 90 -4.15 2.86 0.84
C THR A 90 -4.48 2.89 2.33
N SER A 91 -4.01 1.93 3.09
CA SER A 91 -4.04 1.95 4.55
C SER A 91 -2.62 1.96 5.08
N HIS A 92 -2.36 2.80 6.07
CA HIS A 92 -1.07 2.95 6.73
C HIS A 92 -1.24 2.69 8.22
N VAL A 93 -0.42 1.81 8.78
CA VAL A 93 -0.43 1.49 10.20
C VAL A 93 0.94 1.76 10.80
N TRP A 94 0.97 2.62 11.79
CA TRP A 94 2.14 2.95 12.59
C TRP A 94 2.08 2.17 13.90
N ILE A 95 3.00 1.22 14.10
CA ILE A 95 3.09 0.50 15.37
C ILE A 95 3.91 1.35 16.34
N VAL A 96 3.33 1.59 17.49
CA VAL A 96 3.95 2.39 18.55
C VAL A 96 4.00 1.63 19.87
N ARG A 97 5.01 1.94 20.68
CA ARG A 97 5.12 1.42 22.04
C ARG A 97 5.63 2.49 22.99
N LYS A 98 5.48 2.22 24.29
CA LYS A 98 6.11 3.02 25.34
C LYS A 98 7.22 2.23 25.98
N LYS A 99 8.45 2.74 25.93
CA LYS A 99 9.61 2.11 26.56
C LYS A 99 10.47 3.16 27.25
N ASN A 100 10.82 2.93 28.52
CA ASN A 100 11.63 3.85 29.33
C ASN A 100 11.09 5.29 29.39
N GLY A 101 9.77 5.47 29.42
CA GLY A 101 9.12 6.78 29.45
C GLY A 101 8.99 7.50 28.11
N ALA A 102 9.62 7.01 27.05
CA ALA A 102 9.53 7.54 25.70
C ALA A 102 8.53 6.74 24.84
N VAL A 103 7.92 7.42 23.88
CA VAL A 103 7.16 6.78 22.82
C VAL A 103 8.11 6.40 21.67
N GLN A 104 8.06 5.13 21.27
CA GLN A 104 8.81 4.62 20.15
C GLN A 104 7.87 4.26 19.00
N VAL A 105 8.35 4.40 17.77
CA VAL A 105 7.69 4.00 16.54
C VAL A 105 8.50 2.90 15.84
N LEU A 106 7.81 1.90 15.31
CA LEU A 106 8.43 0.84 14.53
C LEU A 106 8.53 1.27 13.07
N LEU A 107 9.72 1.22 12.50
CA LEU A 107 9.93 1.43 11.06
C LEU A 107 10.33 0.10 10.42
N GLN A 108 9.83 -0.19 9.22
CA GLN A 108 10.28 -1.31 8.42
C GLN A 108 11.43 -0.90 7.50
N MET A 109 12.38 -1.80 7.28
CA MET A 109 13.40 -1.66 6.24
C MET A 109 12.92 -2.39 4.99
N ARG A 110 12.66 -1.67 3.92
CA ARG A 110 12.24 -2.23 2.62
C ARG A 110 13.35 -3.12 2.06
N CYS A 111 12.99 -4.33 1.61
CA CYS A 111 13.98 -5.25 1.09
C CYS A 111 14.62 -4.73 -0.21
N ALA A 112 15.82 -5.21 -0.50
CA ALA A 112 16.60 -4.79 -1.68
C ALA A 112 15.94 -5.17 -3.03
N ALA A 113 14.98 -6.10 -3.02
CA ALA A 113 14.27 -6.55 -4.22
C ALA A 113 13.04 -5.68 -4.58
N LYS A 114 12.71 -4.66 -3.78
CA LYS A 114 11.56 -3.77 -4.06
C LYS A 114 11.84 -2.90 -5.28
N ASP A 115 10.84 -2.75 -6.15
CA ASP A 115 10.91 -1.91 -7.35
C ASP A 115 11.05 -0.42 -7.02
N SER A 116 10.49 0.02 -5.89
CA SER A 116 10.55 1.41 -5.42
C SER A 116 11.20 1.50 -4.06
N TYR A 117 12.11 2.45 -3.87
CA TYR A 117 12.79 2.75 -2.60
C TYR A 117 13.41 1.53 -1.91
N PRO A 118 14.21 0.67 -2.59
CA PRO A 118 14.90 -0.44 -1.93
C PRO A 118 15.87 0.07 -0.88
N GLY A 119 15.94 -0.60 0.28
CA GLY A 119 16.86 -0.23 1.36
C GLY A 119 16.52 1.09 2.07
N CYS A 120 15.28 1.55 1.97
CA CYS A 120 14.79 2.71 2.71
C CYS A 120 13.90 2.29 3.88
N TYR A 121 13.94 3.05 4.96
CA TYR A 121 12.94 2.94 6.02
C TYR A 121 11.58 3.42 5.54
N ASP A 122 10.53 2.74 5.99
CA ASP A 122 9.15 3.01 5.63
C ASP A 122 8.23 2.86 6.85
N ILE A 123 6.95 3.17 6.69
CA ILE A 123 5.85 2.98 7.64
C ILE A 123 5.89 1.55 8.19
N SER A 124 5.42 1.32 9.42
CA SER A 124 5.45 -0.02 10.02
C SER A 124 4.78 -1.07 9.12
N SER A 125 3.60 -0.76 8.60
CA SER A 125 2.90 -1.57 7.58
C SER A 125 2.04 -0.65 6.70
N ALA A 126 2.07 -0.86 5.38
CA ALA A 126 1.32 -0.05 4.44
C ALA A 126 0.97 -0.84 3.17
N GLY A 127 -0.28 -0.76 2.74
CA GLY A 127 -0.72 -1.46 1.54
C GLY A 127 -1.86 -0.79 0.79
N HIS A 128 -2.01 -1.21 -0.45
CA HIS A 128 -3.15 -0.83 -1.28
C HIS A 128 -4.41 -1.54 -0.80
N ILE A 129 -5.54 -0.89 -1.01
CA ILE A 129 -6.85 -1.46 -0.71
C ILE A 129 -7.40 -2.04 -2.00
N PRO A 130 -7.55 -3.38 -2.10
CA PRO A 130 -8.17 -4.02 -3.24
C PRO A 130 -9.57 -3.48 -3.52
N ALA A 131 -10.00 -3.53 -4.77
CA ALA A 131 -11.33 -3.09 -5.16
C ALA A 131 -12.42 -3.84 -4.41
N GLY A 132 -13.32 -3.10 -3.77
CA GLY A 132 -14.40 -3.62 -2.95
C GLY A 132 -14.05 -3.85 -1.48
N ASP A 133 -12.78 -3.73 -1.09
CA ASP A 133 -12.33 -3.88 0.30
C ASP A 133 -12.40 -2.54 1.06
N GLU A 134 -12.35 -2.64 2.40
CA GLU A 134 -12.41 -1.51 3.31
C GLU A 134 -11.05 -1.24 4.00
N PHE A 135 -10.86 0.00 4.47
CA PHE A 135 -9.61 0.47 5.08
C PHE A 135 -9.14 -0.41 6.24
N VAL A 136 -10.03 -0.70 7.19
CA VAL A 136 -9.69 -1.48 8.40
C VAL A 136 -9.34 -2.92 8.04
N GLY A 137 -10.14 -3.56 7.17
CA GLY A 137 -9.90 -4.93 6.73
C GLY A 137 -8.56 -5.08 6.03
N SER A 138 -8.22 -4.13 5.15
CA SER A 138 -6.93 -4.10 4.45
C SER A 138 -5.76 -3.84 5.40
N ALA A 139 -5.90 -2.91 6.36
CA ALA A 139 -4.89 -2.65 7.38
C ALA A 139 -4.55 -3.91 8.20
N LEU A 140 -5.57 -4.65 8.65
CA LEU A 140 -5.40 -5.89 9.42
C LEU A 140 -4.77 -7.00 8.58
N ARG A 141 -5.11 -7.09 7.30
CA ARG A 141 -4.52 -8.03 6.38
C ARG A 141 -3.02 -7.76 6.19
N GLU A 142 -2.64 -6.50 5.90
CA GLU A 142 -1.23 -6.10 5.72
C GLU A 142 -0.41 -6.33 6.99
N LEU A 143 -0.92 -5.97 8.18
CA LEU A 143 -0.25 -6.25 9.45
C LEU A 143 0.08 -7.73 9.63
N ARG A 144 -0.86 -8.62 9.26
CA ARG A 144 -0.68 -10.07 9.35
C ARG A 144 0.31 -10.57 8.30
N GLU A 145 0.18 -10.13 7.05
CA GLU A 145 1.01 -10.58 5.94
C GLU A 145 2.45 -10.07 6.05
N GLU A 146 2.62 -8.77 6.31
CA GLU A 146 3.92 -8.13 6.35
C GLU A 146 4.71 -8.37 7.64
N LEU A 147 4.03 -8.39 8.80
CA LEU A 147 4.67 -8.37 10.12
C LEU A 147 4.31 -9.55 11.02
N GLY A 148 3.38 -10.42 10.59
CA GLY A 148 2.88 -11.51 11.43
C GLY A 148 2.15 -10.99 12.67
N VAL A 149 1.45 -9.86 12.58
CA VAL A 149 0.69 -9.26 13.68
C VAL A 149 -0.79 -9.50 13.48
N ASP A 150 -1.39 -10.28 14.39
CA ASP A 150 -2.83 -10.47 14.49
C ASP A 150 -3.43 -9.41 15.42
N ALA A 151 -3.97 -8.35 14.83
CA ALA A 151 -4.68 -7.29 15.55
C ALA A 151 -6.19 -7.37 15.26
N ARG A 152 -6.99 -6.71 16.09
CA ARG A 152 -8.44 -6.57 15.92
C ARG A 152 -8.76 -5.14 15.47
N ALA A 153 -9.95 -4.95 14.91
CA ALA A 153 -10.38 -3.63 14.44
C ALA A 153 -10.37 -2.55 15.55
N GLU A 154 -10.75 -2.96 16.76
CA GLU A 154 -10.75 -2.08 17.95
C GLU A 154 -9.37 -1.70 18.46
N ASP A 155 -8.32 -2.41 18.05
CA ASP A 155 -6.94 -2.11 18.41
C ASP A 155 -6.33 -1.03 17.50
N LEU A 156 -6.96 -0.75 16.34
CA LEU A 156 -6.55 0.29 15.41
C LEU A 156 -7.15 1.64 15.78
N HIS A 157 -6.30 2.62 16.04
CA HIS A 157 -6.70 3.99 16.34
C HIS A 157 -6.52 4.86 15.09
N GLU A 158 -7.61 5.48 14.63
CA GLU A 158 -7.59 6.32 13.43
C GLU A 158 -6.98 7.70 13.70
N CYS A 159 -5.99 8.10 12.90
CA CYS A 159 -5.41 9.45 12.87
C CYS A 159 -6.07 10.35 11.83
N GLY A 160 -6.77 9.81 10.86
CA GLY A 160 -7.44 10.56 9.81
C GLY A 160 -7.05 10.14 8.39
N LEU A 161 -7.45 10.96 7.42
CA LEU A 161 -7.14 10.75 6.01
C LEU A 161 -6.00 11.69 5.58
N ARG A 162 -5.04 11.14 4.86
CA ARG A 162 -4.00 11.88 4.16
C ARG A 162 -4.20 11.77 2.65
N ARG A 163 -4.09 12.88 1.95
CA ARG A 163 -4.11 12.94 0.49
C ARG A 163 -2.70 13.19 0.00
N PHE A 164 -2.29 12.40 -0.96
CA PHE A 164 -0.93 12.42 -1.43
C PHE A 164 -0.88 12.28 -2.95
N ARG A 165 -0.05 13.08 -3.59
CA ARG A 165 0.27 12.95 -5.00
C ARG A 165 1.77 13.09 -5.20
N PHE A 166 2.35 12.12 -5.89
CA PHE A 166 3.78 12.07 -6.15
C PHE A 166 4.02 11.53 -7.57
N GLU A 167 5.00 12.08 -8.25
CA GLU A 167 5.43 11.61 -9.56
C GLU A 167 6.93 11.35 -9.53
N ALA A 168 7.34 10.18 -10.00
CA ALA A 168 8.73 9.76 -10.09
C ALA A 168 8.96 8.91 -11.33
N GLU A 169 10.18 8.50 -11.53
CA GLU A 169 10.55 7.51 -12.53
C GLU A 169 11.32 6.38 -11.83
N PHE A 170 10.84 5.14 -12.02
CA PHE A 170 11.53 3.95 -11.55
C PHE A 170 11.83 3.02 -12.73
N HIS A 171 13.09 2.61 -12.87
CA HIS A 171 13.54 1.74 -13.96
C HIS A 171 13.18 2.25 -15.38
N GLY A 172 13.25 3.58 -15.58
CA GLY A 172 12.91 4.21 -16.88
C GLY A 172 11.42 4.24 -17.20
N LYS A 173 10.56 3.99 -16.21
CA LYS A 173 9.09 4.05 -16.37
C LYS A 173 8.50 5.12 -15.46
N PRO A 174 7.57 5.94 -15.97
CA PRO A 174 6.88 6.91 -15.14
C PRO A 174 6.02 6.20 -14.10
N PHE A 175 6.12 6.67 -12.87
CA PHE A 175 5.34 6.23 -11.72
C PHE A 175 4.62 7.44 -11.14
N LYS A 176 3.29 7.39 -11.12
CA LYS A 176 2.44 8.45 -10.59
C LYS A 176 1.60 7.89 -9.47
N ASP A 177 1.90 8.33 -8.28
CA ASP A 177 1.15 7.95 -7.11
C ASP A 177 0.14 9.03 -6.74
N ASN A 178 -1.11 8.65 -6.54
CA ASN A 178 -2.20 9.54 -6.18
C ASN A 178 -3.11 8.80 -5.21
N GLN A 179 -2.91 9.03 -3.92
CA GLN A 179 -3.50 8.22 -2.86
C GLN A 179 -4.42 9.04 -1.94
N VAL A 180 -5.45 8.37 -1.45
CA VAL A 180 -6.14 8.70 -0.21
C VAL A 180 -5.79 7.59 0.79
N SER A 181 -4.92 7.92 1.72
CA SER A 181 -4.44 7.00 2.75
C SER A 181 -5.20 7.21 4.05
N LYS A 182 -5.75 6.15 4.61
CA LYS A 182 -6.23 6.19 5.98
C LYS A 182 -5.09 5.79 6.91
N VAL A 183 -4.76 6.69 7.82
CA VAL A 183 -3.64 6.54 8.74
C VAL A 183 -4.16 6.05 10.08
N PHE A 184 -3.58 4.95 10.56
CA PHE A 184 -3.85 4.37 11.86
C PHE A 184 -2.58 4.29 12.68
N TYR A 185 -2.71 4.19 14.02
CA TYR A 185 -1.67 3.67 14.86
C TYR A 185 -2.19 2.50 15.70
N LEU A 186 -1.25 1.66 16.14
CA LEU A 186 -1.48 0.47 16.96
C LEU A 186 -0.49 0.47 18.11
N TRP A 187 -0.98 0.39 19.36
CA TRP A 187 -0.14 0.13 20.52
C TRP A 187 0.24 -1.35 20.57
N LEU A 188 1.54 -1.65 20.46
CA LEU A 188 2.04 -3.02 20.54
C LEU A 188 3.43 -3.04 21.14
N ASP A 189 3.57 -3.55 22.37
CA ASP A 189 4.87 -3.75 23.02
C ASP A 189 5.40 -5.14 22.66
N LYS A 190 6.23 -5.17 21.61
CA LYS A 190 6.87 -6.38 21.09
C LYS A 190 8.29 -6.04 20.68
N GLU A 191 9.26 -6.93 20.93
CA GLU A 191 10.64 -6.69 20.49
C GLU A 191 10.76 -6.84 18.98
N ALA A 192 11.73 -6.13 18.38
CA ALA A 192 11.89 -6.10 16.91
C ALA A 192 12.16 -7.49 16.32
N GLU A 193 12.88 -8.32 17.04
CA GLU A 193 13.27 -9.67 16.64
C GLU A 193 12.12 -10.68 16.66
N ASP A 194 11.04 -10.35 17.38
CA ASP A 194 9.87 -11.21 17.50
C ASP A 194 8.85 -11.02 16.38
N PHE A 195 9.02 -10.02 15.51
CA PHE A 195 8.17 -9.84 14.34
C PHE A 195 8.49 -10.88 13.27
N ASN A 196 7.45 -11.50 12.71
CA ASN A 196 7.59 -12.42 11.60
C ASN A 196 7.42 -11.65 10.28
N VAL A 197 8.49 -10.99 9.83
CA VAL A 197 8.45 -10.13 8.64
C VAL A 197 8.42 -10.94 7.34
N GLN A 198 7.62 -10.50 6.37
CA GLN A 198 7.58 -11.04 5.02
C GLN A 198 8.85 -10.66 4.25
N LYS A 199 9.79 -11.59 4.13
CA LYS A 199 11.14 -11.34 3.58
C LYS A 199 11.17 -10.90 2.11
N SER A 200 10.11 -11.12 1.35
CA SER A 200 9.96 -10.58 -0.01
C SER A 200 9.69 -9.08 -0.03
N GLU A 201 9.25 -8.51 1.08
CA GLU A 201 8.88 -7.09 1.22
C GLU A 201 9.79 -6.35 2.18
N ILE A 202 10.16 -6.96 3.30
CA ILE A 202 10.80 -6.34 4.46
C ILE A 202 12.05 -7.14 4.87
N ASP A 203 13.20 -6.47 4.95
CA ASP A 203 14.42 -7.09 5.47
C ASP A 203 14.37 -7.26 6.98
N TYR A 204 14.00 -6.21 7.70
CA TYR A 204 13.84 -6.18 9.16
C TYR A 204 12.98 -5.00 9.59
N VAL A 205 12.61 -4.97 10.88
CA VAL A 205 11.98 -3.83 11.52
C VAL A 205 12.88 -3.30 12.63
N LYS A 206 12.74 -2.00 12.97
CA LYS A 206 13.53 -1.36 14.01
C LYS A 206 12.72 -0.30 14.74
N TRP A 207 12.85 -0.29 16.07
CA TRP A 207 12.29 0.74 16.93
C TRP A 207 13.15 2.01 16.91
N PHE A 208 12.51 3.15 16.76
CA PHE A 208 13.07 4.48 16.91
C PHE A 208 12.31 5.24 17.98
N ASP A 209 12.96 6.12 18.70
CA ASP A 209 12.26 7.17 19.43
C ASP A 209 11.43 7.99 18.43
N LEU A 210 10.17 8.30 18.77
CA LEU A 210 9.25 8.97 17.83
C LEU A 210 9.76 10.35 17.43
N ASP A 211 10.29 11.12 18.39
CA ASP A 211 10.80 12.46 18.09
C ASP A 211 12.11 12.42 17.30
N GLU A 212 12.95 11.40 17.57
CA GLU A 212 14.15 11.15 16.76
C GLU A 212 13.81 10.70 15.35
N ALA A 213 12.83 9.83 15.18
CA ALA A 213 12.36 9.39 13.87
C ALA A 213 11.86 10.57 13.03
N ILE A 214 11.04 11.45 13.61
CA ILE A 214 10.55 12.65 12.93
C ILE A 214 11.71 13.52 12.46
N ARG A 215 12.68 13.81 13.33
CA ARG A 215 13.87 14.61 12.95
C ARG A 215 14.69 13.93 11.86
N ALA A 216 14.95 12.63 12.01
CA ALA A 216 15.78 11.87 11.07
C ALA A 216 15.16 11.79 9.67
N VAL A 217 13.82 11.70 9.60
CA VAL A 217 13.06 11.71 8.34
C VAL A 217 13.09 13.12 7.72
N ASP A 218 12.81 14.17 8.50
CA ASP A 218 12.76 15.55 8.03
C ASP A 218 14.13 16.06 7.55
N GLU A 219 15.19 15.73 8.28
CA GLU A 219 16.57 16.09 7.96
C GLU A 219 17.22 15.14 6.92
N GLY A 220 16.58 14.03 6.56
CA GLY A 220 17.11 13.05 5.64
C GLY A 220 18.37 12.34 6.14
N THR A 221 18.55 12.21 7.47
CA THR A 221 19.74 11.59 8.08
C THR A 221 19.70 10.05 8.06
N ILE A 222 18.54 9.48 7.73
CA ILE A 222 18.35 8.05 7.42
C ILE A 222 17.76 7.88 6.01
N PRO A 223 18.13 6.83 5.26
CA PRO A 223 17.46 6.53 4.01
C PRO A 223 16.00 6.19 4.29
N ASN A 224 15.07 6.94 3.74
CA ASN A 224 13.65 6.73 4.00
C ASN A 224 12.78 7.13 2.80
N CYS A 225 11.54 6.63 2.77
CA CYS A 225 10.47 7.05 1.87
C CYS A 225 9.22 7.52 2.64
N ILE A 226 9.42 7.97 3.85
CA ILE A 226 8.39 8.43 4.79
C ILE A 226 8.14 9.93 4.58
N PHE A 227 6.89 10.34 4.74
CA PHE A 227 6.52 11.76 4.73
C PHE A 227 6.37 12.29 6.16
N PRO A 228 7.12 13.34 6.53
CA PRO A 228 7.14 13.89 7.91
C PRO A 228 5.75 14.26 8.43
N GLU A 229 4.85 14.72 7.55
CA GLU A 229 3.49 15.12 7.93
C GLU A 229 2.71 13.96 8.54
N GLU A 230 2.91 12.73 8.05
CA GLU A 230 2.19 11.56 8.55
C GLU A 230 2.69 11.15 9.94
N LEU A 231 4.01 11.18 10.15
CA LEU A 231 4.58 11.00 11.49
C LEU A 231 4.09 12.07 12.48
N GLY A 232 3.91 13.31 12.00
CA GLY A 232 3.33 14.40 12.77
C GLY A 232 1.88 14.13 13.20
N MET A 233 1.06 13.59 12.29
CA MET A 233 -0.31 13.14 12.60
C MET A 233 -0.30 12.09 13.73
N VAL A 234 0.54 11.06 13.58
CA VAL A 234 0.65 10.00 14.58
C VAL A 234 1.07 10.54 15.93
N LYS A 235 2.08 11.41 15.97
CA LYS A 235 2.55 12.03 17.22
C LYS A 235 1.44 12.78 17.94
N GLU A 236 0.65 13.57 17.21
CA GLU A 236 -0.44 14.34 17.78
C GLU A 236 -1.48 13.43 18.47
N PHE A 237 -1.88 12.34 17.81
CA PHE A 237 -2.86 11.40 18.34
C PHE A 237 -2.32 10.57 19.51
N VAL A 238 -1.10 10.07 19.40
CA VAL A 238 -0.44 9.27 20.43
C VAL A 238 -0.25 10.06 21.74
N GLN A 239 0.06 11.36 21.64
CA GLN A 239 0.18 12.23 22.82
C GLN A 239 -1.15 12.46 23.52
N LYS A 240 -2.27 12.56 22.77
CA LYS A 240 -3.62 12.74 23.33
C LYS A 240 -4.19 11.50 24.00
N THR A 241 -3.81 10.30 23.51
CA THR A 241 -4.39 9.01 23.91
C THR A 241 -3.44 8.14 24.73
N SER A 242 -2.28 8.68 25.11
CA SER A 242 -1.30 7.95 25.93
C SER A 242 -1.96 7.50 27.24
N PRO A 243 -1.82 6.22 27.66
CA PRO A 243 -2.43 5.68 28.89
C PRO A 243 -2.07 6.41 30.19
N LEU A 244 -1.16 7.39 30.14
CA LEU A 244 -0.81 8.25 31.28
C LEU A 244 -1.60 9.57 31.33
N GLY A 245 -2.47 9.86 30.32
CA GLY A 245 -3.35 11.04 30.36
C GLY A 245 -4.52 10.92 31.32
N GLU A 246 -4.87 9.72 31.77
CA GLU A 246 -6.00 9.48 32.71
C GLU A 246 -5.60 9.59 34.20
N ALA A 247 -4.31 9.46 34.53
CA ALA A 247 -3.86 9.57 35.93
C ALA A 247 -3.77 11.02 36.46
N GLY A 248 -4.04 12.03 35.63
CA GLY A 248 -3.95 13.45 35.98
C GLY A 248 -5.28 14.19 36.13
N ARG A 249 -6.44 13.51 36.06
CA ARG A 249 -7.77 14.15 36.15
C ARG A 249 -8.57 13.82 37.38
N GLU A 250 -7.99 13.12 38.35
CA GLU A 250 -8.59 12.94 39.67
C GLU A 250 -7.72 13.61 40.73
N ALA A 251 -7.73 14.93 40.79
CA ALA A 251 -7.44 15.72 41.98
C ALA A 251 -7.63 17.21 41.69
N ASP A 252 -8.86 17.67 41.71
CA ASP A 252 -9.27 19.02 42.19
C ASP A 252 -10.77 19.03 42.49
#